data_5e6b8e97ac41a2e46bbf79add48dd95c
#
_entry.id   5e6b8e97ac41a2e46bbf79add48dd95c
#
_cell.length_a   1.000
_cell.length_b   1.000
_cell.length_c   1.000
_cell.angle_alpha   90.00
_cell.angle_beta   90.00
_cell.angle_gamma   90.00
#
_symmetry.space_group_name_H-M   'P 1'
#
loop_
_entity.id
_entity.type
_entity.pdbx_description
1 polymer ?
#
loop_
_entity_poly.entity_id
_entity_poly.type
_entity_poly.pdbx_seq_one_letter_code
_entity_poly.pdbx_strand_id
1 'polypeptide(L)'
;MPSFNNKIVLVTGAGGSIGSEICKKLLSLGVHRLKCFDISEYSLYRLSQKIENDERARFLIGDVRDKERLERAVVDADIVIHAAALKHVKFCEFNPDEAFKTNVNGTQNLVDACRKLDVKHAILISTDKAARPQSVMGTTKSLAEKIFI
;
A
#
# COMPACT_ATOMS: atom_id res chain seq x y z
N MET A 1 -17.16 -4.92 -7.76
CA MET A 1 -16.30 -3.82 -7.28
C MET A 1 -16.94 -3.18 -6.04
N PRO A 2 -16.24 -3.06 -4.93
CA PRO A 2 -16.81 -2.43 -3.75
C PRO A 2 -17.02 -0.93 -3.99
N SER A 3 -18.06 -0.37 -3.37
CA SER A 3 -18.23 1.08 -3.35
C SER A 3 -17.30 1.69 -2.32
N PHE A 4 -16.67 2.79 -2.66
CA PHE A 4 -15.79 3.53 -1.74
C PHE A 4 -16.54 4.60 -0.94
N ASN A 5 -17.77 4.90 -1.35
CA ASN A 5 -18.54 5.95 -0.70
C ASN A 5 -18.76 5.63 0.79
N ASN A 6 -18.47 6.60 1.63
CA ASN A 6 -18.63 6.50 3.09
C ASN A 6 -17.81 5.37 3.76
N LYS A 7 -16.72 4.94 3.13
CA LYS A 7 -15.84 3.89 3.65
C LYS A 7 -14.57 4.47 4.24
N ILE A 8 -13.94 3.71 5.14
CA ILE A 8 -12.60 3.98 5.64
C ILE A 8 -11.63 3.16 4.80
N VAL A 9 -10.72 3.82 4.10
CA VAL A 9 -9.79 3.17 3.18
C VAL A 9 -8.36 3.44 3.61
N LEU A 10 -7.58 2.37 3.73
CA LEU A 10 -6.13 2.46 3.95
C LEU A 10 -5.41 2.28 2.62
N VAL A 11 -4.48 3.17 2.31
CA VAL A 11 -3.59 3.05 1.15
C VAL A 11 -2.15 2.97 1.67
N THR A 12 -1.47 1.87 1.40
CA THR A 12 -0.02 1.76 1.66
C THR A 12 0.74 2.25 0.44
N GLY A 13 1.92 2.84 0.65
CA GLY A 13 2.65 3.49 -0.44
C GLY A 13 1.93 4.75 -0.94
N ALA A 14 1.19 5.39 -0.03
CA ALA A 14 0.31 6.51 -0.37
C ALA A 14 1.04 7.71 -0.98
N GLY A 15 2.30 7.92 -0.61
CA GLY A 15 3.10 9.03 -1.12
C GLY A 15 3.77 8.78 -2.47
N GLY A 16 3.69 7.55 -3.00
CA GLY A 16 4.27 7.20 -4.30
C GLY A 16 3.45 7.74 -5.46
N SER A 17 3.96 7.56 -6.69
CA SER A 17 3.29 8.06 -7.90
C SER A 17 1.87 7.49 -8.06
N ILE A 18 1.74 6.17 -7.95
CA ILE A 18 0.45 5.50 -8.07
C ILE A 18 -0.40 5.74 -6.83
N GLY A 19 0.18 5.54 -5.64
CA GLY A 19 -0.53 5.70 -4.37
C GLY A 19 -1.13 7.08 -4.20
N SER A 20 -0.41 8.13 -4.57
CA SER A 20 -0.90 9.51 -4.44
C SER A 20 -2.08 9.80 -5.38
N GLU A 21 -2.07 9.25 -6.59
CA GLU A 21 -3.20 9.39 -7.52
C GLU A 21 -4.42 8.61 -7.02
N ILE A 22 -4.20 7.41 -6.46
CA ILE A 22 -5.28 6.63 -5.85
C ILE A 22 -5.91 7.42 -4.69
N CYS A 23 -5.10 8.02 -3.82
CA CYS A 23 -5.59 8.81 -2.71
C CYS A 23 -6.47 9.97 -3.17
N LYS A 24 -6.01 10.70 -4.17
CA LYS A 24 -6.77 11.81 -4.76
C LYS A 24 -8.12 11.32 -5.32
N LYS A 25 -8.09 10.21 -6.05
CA LYS A 25 -9.31 9.62 -6.62
C LYS A 25 -10.29 9.17 -5.55
N LEU A 26 -9.81 8.53 -4.49
CA LEU A 26 -10.67 8.06 -3.40
C LEU A 26 -11.41 9.20 -2.72
N LEU A 27 -10.75 10.34 -2.52
CA LEU A 27 -11.42 11.51 -1.96
C LEU A 27 -12.55 11.98 -2.87
N SER A 28 -12.35 11.94 -4.19
CA SER A 28 -13.41 12.29 -5.16
C SER A 28 -14.57 11.29 -5.15
N LEU A 29 -14.33 10.05 -4.71
CA LEU A 29 -15.34 9.01 -4.63
C LEU A 29 -16.12 9.01 -3.30
N GLY A 30 -15.85 9.96 -2.43
CA GLY A 30 -16.65 10.16 -1.23
C GLY A 30 -16.29 9.27 -0.04
N VAL A 31 -15.03 8.86 0.09
CA VAL A 31 -14.61 8.09 1.27
C VAL A 31 -14.89 8.86 2.56
N HIS A 32 -15.24 8.14 3.61
CA HIS A 32 -15.43 8.74 4.92
C HIS A 32 -14.11 9.16 5.54
N ARG A 33 -13.09 8.31 5.43
CA ARG A 33 -11.74 8.55 5.93
C ARG A 33 -10.72 7.88 5.02
N LEU A 34 -9.62 8.58 4.77
CA LEU A 34 -8.51 8.09 3.99
C LEU A 34 -7.29 8.00 4.89
N LYS A 35 -6.76 6.79 5.08
CA LYS A 35 -5.55 6.55 5.87
C LYS A 35 -4.39 6.38 4.89
N CYS A 36 -3.48 7.36 4.87
CA CYS A 36 -2.35 7.43 3.94
C CYS A 36 -1.09 6.94 4.67
N PHE A 37 -0.65 5.73 4.35
CA PHE A 37 0.48 5.07 5.00
C PHE A 37 1.69 5.04 4.07
N ASP A 38 2.82 5.55 4.53
CA ASP A 38 4.05 5.55 3.75
C ASP A 38 5.25 5.65 4.70
N ILE A 39 6.37 5.09 4.30
CA ILE A 39 7.62 5.17 5.05
C ILE A 39 8.25 6.57 4.96
N SER A 40 7.97 7.31 3.90
CA SER A 40 8.57 8.61 3.62
C SER A 40 7.70 9.75 4.14
N GLU A 41 8.16 10.41 5.21
CA GLU A 41 7.53 11.64 5.71
C GLU A 41 7.41 12.69 4.60
N TYR A 42 8.47 12.88 3.82
CA TYR A 42 8.49 13.86 2.73
C TYR A 42 7.42 13.57 1.69
N SER A 43 7.27 12.31 1.29
CA SER A 43 6.25 11.92 0.32
C SER A 43 4.83 12.14 0.84
N LEU A 44 4.62 11.90 2.13
CA LEU A 44 3.32 12.19 2.77
C LEU A 44 3.06 13.70 2.83
N TYR A 45 4.09 14.49 3.10
CA TYR A 45 3.96 15.95 3.06
C TYR A 45 3.54 16.42 1.66
N ARG A 46 4.19 15.92 0.61
CA ARG A 46 3.82 16.25 -0.77
C ARG A 46 2.39 15.82 -1.08
N LEU A 47 1.98 14.64 -0.61
CA LEU A 47 0.61 14.18 -0.76
C LEU A 47 -0.38 15.13 -0.09
N SER A 48 -0.08 15.59 1.13
CA SER A 48 -0.95 16.51 1.84
C SER A 48 -1.20 17.80 1.05
N GLN A 49 -0.18 18.29 0.37
CA GLN A 49 -0.31 19.48 -0.50
C GLN A 49 -1.15 19.15 -1.75
N LYS A 50 -0.91 18.00 -2.37
CA LYS A 50 -1.63 17.56 -3.57
C LYS A 50 -3.13 17.42 -3.33
N ILE A 51 -3.54 16.98 -2.15
CA ILE A 51 -4.96 16.83 -1.78
C ILE A 51 -5.47 18.01 -0.94
N GLU A 52 -4.74 19.11 -0.94
CA GLU A 52 -5.16 20.37 -0.31
C GLU A 52 -5.52 20.22 1.17
N ASN A 53 -4.76 19.41 1.89
CA ASN A 53 -4.97 19.14 3.32
C ASN A 53 -6.41 18.71 3.66
N ASP A 54 -7.02 17.89 2.81
CA ASP A 54 -8.37 17.39 3.02
C ASP A 54 -8.52 16.78 4.42
N GLU A 55 -9.52 17.21 5.17
CA GLU A 55 -9.72 16.82 6.58
C GLU A 55 -10.01 15.34 6.77
N ARG A 56 -10.46 14.65 5.71
CA ARG A 56 -10.72 13.20 5.77
C ARG A 56 -9.44 12.38 5.78
N ALA A 57 -8.31 12.95 5.34
CA ALA A 57 -7.04 12.24 5.25
C ALA A 57 -6.32 12.20 6.61
N ARG A 58 -5.73 11.05 6.91
CA ARG A 58 -4.83 10.83 8.05
C ARG A 58 -3.51 10.30 7.50
N PHE A 59 -2.41 10.93 7.90
CA PHE A 59 -1.07 10.59 7.39
C PHE A 59 -0.35 9.75 8.44
N LEU A 60 -0.02 8.51 8.06
CA LEU A 60 0.57 7.52 8.95
C LEU A 60 1.97 7.15 8.44
N ILE A 61 2.99 7.57 9.17
CA ILE A 61 4.37 7.18 8.85
C ILE A 61 4.60 5.76 9.35
N GLY A 62 5.05 4.88 8.47
CA GLY A 62 5.36 3.51 8.84
C GLY A 62 5.91 2.70 7.69
N ASP A 63 6.52 1.57 8.07
CA ASP A 63 7.13 0.61 7.15
C ASP A 63 6.26 -0.64 7.12
N VAL A 64 5.91 -1.13 5.92
CA VAL A 64 5.13 -2.37 5.77
C VAL A 64 5.87 -3.59 6.32
N ARG A 65 7.19 -3.50 6.49
CA ARG A 65 8.01 -4.54 7.12
C ARG A 65 7.81 -4.60 8.64
N ASP A 66 7.26 -3.55 9.23
CA ASP A 66 6.92 -3.48 10.66
C ASP A 66 5.49 -3.97 10.84
N LYS A 67 5.37 -5.24 11.24
CA LYS A 67 4.08 -5.93 11.37
C LYS A 67 3.14 -5.23 12.34
N GLU A 68 3.66 -4.85 13.51
CA GLU A 68 2.85 -4.22 14.55
C GLU A 68 2.33 -2.85 14.11
N ARG A 69 3.19 -2.04 13.49
CA ARG A 69 2.80 -0.73 12.98
C ARG A 69 1.72 -0.85 11.91
N LEU A 70 1.89 -1.84 11.01
CA LEU A 70 0.92 -2.07 9.94
C LEU A 70 -0.43 -2.55 10.48
N GLU A 71 -0.43 -3.44 11.47
CA GLU A 71 -1.67 -3.87 12.13
C GLU A 71 -2.45 -2.67 12.69
N ARG A 72 -1.76 -1.75 13.36
CA ARG A 72 -2.40 -0.55 13.90
C ARG A 72 -2.98 0.34 12.80
N ALA A 73 -2.31 0.41 11.66
CA ALA A 73 -2.81 1.19 10.52
C ALA A 73 -4.08 0.57 9.91
N VAL A 74 -4.19 -0.76 9.93
CA VAL A 74 -5.32 -1.49 9.35
C VAL A 74 -6.59 -1.40 10.21
N VAL A 75 -6.46 -1.11 11.51
CA VAL A 75 -7.62 -1.02 12.41
C VAL A 75 -8.70 -0.11 11.82
N ASP A 76 -9.94 -0.60 11.85
CA ASP A 76 -11.15 0.08 11.34
C ASP A 76 -11.19 0.31 9.82
N ALA A 77 -10.22 -0.18 9.06
CA ALA A 77 -10.30 -0.07 7.59
C ALA A 77 -11.36 -1.01 7.02
N ASP A 78 -12.22 -0.49 6.18
CA ASP A 78 -13.17 -1.29 5.40
C ASP A 78 -12.49 -1.88 4.17
N ILE A 79 -11.61 -1.10 3.56
CA ILE A 79 -10.91 -1.46 2.32
C ILE A 79 -9.43 -1.11 2.47
N VAL A 80 -8.56 -2.01 2.03
CA VAL A 80 -7.11 -1.78 2.01
C VAL A 80 -6.61 -1.85 0.58
N ILE A 81 -5.86 -0.84 0.16
CA ILE A 81 -5.20 -0.81 -1.14
C ILE A 81 -3.69 -0.82 -0.90
N HIS A 82 -3.03 -1.89 -1.33
CA HIS A 82 -1.60 -2.10 -1.10
C HIS A 82 -0.80 -1.67 -2.33
N ALA A 83 -0.20 -0.49 -2.27
CA ALA A 83 0.65 0.04 -3.33
C ALA A 83 2.12 0.18 -2.90
N ALA A 84 2.45 -0.10 -1.64
CA ALA A 84 3.82 -0.03 -1.14
C ALA A 84 4.66 -1.17 -1.74
N ALA A 85 5.75 -0.82 -2.40
CA ALA A 85 6.68 -1.78 -2.99
C ALA A 85 7.99 -1.09 -3.39
N LEU A 86 9.07 -1.86 -3.43
CA LEU A 86 10.27 -1.48 -4.16
C LEU A 86 10.03 -1.86 -5.62
N LYS A 87 10.12 -0.90 -6.53
CA LYS A 87 9.68 -1.07 -7.92
C LYS A 87 10.74 -0.76 -8.97
N HIS A 88 11.90 -0.27 -8.56
CA HIS A 88 13.00 0.01 -9.50
C HIS A 88 13.85 -1.24 -9.70
N VAL A 89 13.78 -1.82 -10.90
CA VAL A 89 14.45 -3.09 -11.23
C VAL A 89 15.93 -3.06 -10.86
N LYS A 90 16.63 -2.01 -11.27
CA LYS A 90 18.07 -1.87 -11.00
C LYS A 90 18.40 -1.89 -9.50
N PHE A 91 17.65 -1.15 -8.69
CA PHE A 91 17.90 -1.09 -7.26
C PHE A 91 17.51 -2.39 -6.56
N CYS A 92 16.50 -3.08 -7.03
CA CYS A 92 16.15 -4.39 -6.51
C CYS A 92 17.24 -5.43 -6.83
N GLU A 93 17.86 -5.36 -8.02
CA GLU A 93 18.99 -6.24 -8.37
C GLU A 93 20.19 -6.03 -7.44
N PHE A 94 20.46 -4.78 -7.04
CA PHE A 94 21.51 -4.48 -6.08
C PHE A 94 21.15 -4.85 -4.63
N ASN A 95 19.85 -4.93 -4.33
CA ASN A 95 19.36 -5.12 -2.96
C ASN A 95 18.26 -6.18 -2.92
N PRO A 96 18.57 -7.45 -3.30
CA PRO A 96 17.52 -8.47 -3.41
C PRO A 96 16.85 -8.79 -2.07
N ASP A 97 17.56 -8.78 -0.98
CA ASP A 97 17.02 -9.01 0.35
C ASP A 97 16.09 -7.87 0.81
N GLU A 98 16.40 -6.63 0.47
CA GLU A 98 15.51 -5.51 0.76
C GLU A 98 14.23 -5.57 -0.09
N ALA A 99 14.35 -5.94 -1.36
CA ALA A 99 13.19 -6.17 -2.23
C ALA A 99 12.31 -7.28 -1.68
N PHE A 100 12.90 -8.38 -1.20
CA PHE A 100 12.16 -9.48 -0.59
C PHE A 100 11.43 -9.02 0.67
N LYS A 101 12.12 -8.36 1.57
CA LYS A 101 11.53 -7.87 2.83
C LYS A 101 10.35 -6.93 2.60
N THR A 102 10.46 -6.02 1.66
CA THR A 102 9.40 -5.06 1.37
C THR A 102 8.27 -5.70 0.58
N ASN A 103 8.58 -6.32 -0.55
CA ASN A 103 7.56 -6.81 -1.48
C ASN A 103 6.91 -8.10 -1.00
N VAL A 104 7.66 -9.01 -0.39
CA VAL A 104 7.14 -10.30 0.06
C VAL A 104 6.71 -10.25 1.52
N ASN A 105 7.62 -9.96 2.43
CA ASN A 105 7.29 -9.92 3.86
C ASN A 105 6.31 -8.80 4.19
N GLY A 106 6.46 -7.63 3.55
CA GLY A 106 5.51 -6.52 3.72
C GLY A 106 4.10 -6.90 3.28
N THR A 107 3.97 -7.61 2.16
CA THR A 107 2.66 -8.10 1.69
C THR A 107 2.10 -9.17 2.63
N GLN A 108 2.94 -10.08 3.12
CA GLN A 108 2.51 -11.07 4.10
C GLN A 108 1.99 -10.42 5.38
N ASN A 109 2.70 -9.42 5.89
CA ASN A 109 2.27 -8.67 7.06
C ASN A 109 0.89 -8.03 6.84
N LEU A 110 0.67 -7.48 5.66
CA LEU A 110 -0.62 -6.85 5.34
C LEU A 110 -1.74 -7.88 5.27
N VAL A 111 -1.51 -9.00 4.60
CA VAL A 111 -2.49 -10.09 4.50
C VAL A 111 -2.85 -10.61 5.89
N ASP A 112 -1.85 -10.83 6.74
CA ASP A 112 -2.07 -11.29 8.11
C ASP A 112 -2.90 -10.26 8.91
N ALA A 113 -2.60 -8.99 8.78
CA ALA A 113 -3.36 -7.92 9.46
C ALA A 113 -4.81 -7.86 8.97
N CYS A 114 -5.01 -7.95 7.65
CA CYS A 114 -6.36 -7.95 7.06
C CYS A 114 -7.19 -9.14 7.52
N ARG A 115 -6.59 -10.31 7.61
CA ARG A 115 -7.28 -11.52 8.12
C ARG A 115 -7.60 -11.37 9.60
N LYS A 116 -6.65 -10.95 10.40
CA LYS A 116 -6.82 -10.76 11.86
C LYS A 116 -7.92 -9.77 12.19
N LEU A 117 -8.02 -8.70 11.42
CA LEU A 117 -8.96 -7.60 11.66
C LEU A 117 -10.20 -7.67 10.78
N ASP A 118 -10.39 -8.78 10.07
CA ASP A 118 -11.57 -9.07 9.25
C ASP A 118 -11.89 -7.98 8.22
N VAL A 119 -10.86 -7.50 7.53
CA VAL A 119 -11.02 -6.54 6.44
C VAL A 119 -11.75 -7.22 5.28
N LYS A 120 -12.80 -6.60 4.76
CA LYS A 120 -13.68 -7.22 3.77
C LYS A 120 -13.12 -7.18 2.35
N HIS A 121 -12.37 -6.12 2.01
CA HIS A 121 -11.85 -5.95 0.67
C HIS A 121 -10.40 -5.47 0.73
N ALA A 122 -9.54 -6.15 -0.02
CA ALA A 122 -8.15 -5.75 -0.16
C ALA A 122 -7.76 -5.81 -1.65
N ILE A 123 -7.03 -4.80 -2.10
CA ILE A 123 -6.61 -4.66 -3.50
C ILE A 123 -5.09 -4.53 -3.52
N LEU A 124 -4.44 -5.37 -4.31
CA LEU A 124 -3.00 -5.29 -4.55
C LEU A 124 -2.72 -4.57 -5.86
N ILE A 125 -1.88 -3.57 -5.82
CA ILE A 125 -1.34 -2.94 -7.03
C ILE A 125 -0.11 -3.74 -7.44
N SER A 126 -0.14 -4.30 -8.63
CA SER A 126 0.94 -5.10 -9.15
C SER A 126 1.49 -4.53 -10.48
N THR A 127 2.26 -5.31 -11.20
CA THR A 127 2.98 -4.89 -12.39
C THR A 127 2.98 -6.02 -13.42
N ASP A 128 3.06 -5.67 -14.71
CA ASP A 128 3.23 -6.63 -15.81
C ASP A 128 4.52 -7.47 -15.64
N LYS A 129 5.55 -6.93 -14.98
CA LYS A 129 6.80 -7.63 -14.72
C LYS A 129 6.65 -8.84 -13.80
N ALA A 130 5.55 -8.94 -13.05
CA ALA A 130 5.23 -10.09 -12.20
C ALA A 130 4.72 -11.29 -12.99
N ALA A 131 4.15 -11.09 -14.17
CA ALA A 131 3.55 -12.14 -14.98
C ALA A 131 4.58 -13.13 -15.55
N ARG A 132 5.74 -12.62 -15.97
CA ARG A 132 6.88 -13.42 -16.46
C ARG A 132 8.16 -12.87 -15.83
N PRO A 133 8.42 -13.20 -14.57
CA PRO A 133 9.50 -12.55 -13.84
C PRO A 133 10.89 -12.93 -14.35
N GLN A 134 11.68 -11.92 -14.70
CA GLN A 134 13.06 -12.06 -15.13
C GLN A 134 14.02 -11.23 -14.27
N SER A 135 13.49 -10.65 -13.18
CA SER A 135 14.26 -9.79 -12.30
C SER A 135 13.87 -10.07 -10.84
N VAL A 136 14.68 -9.59 -9.92
CA VAL A 136 14.37 -9.66 -8.48
C VAL A 136 13.05 -8.94 -8.21
N MET A 137 12.86 -7.74 -8.79
CA MET A 137 11.62 -6.98 -8.58
C MET A 137 10.41 -7.76 -9.09
N GLY A 138 10.46 -8.28 -10.32
CA GLY A 138 9.37 -9.06 -10.90
C GLY A 138 9.08 -10.32 -10.10
N THR A 139 10.11 -11.04 -9.67
CA THR A 139 9.98 -12.27 -8.87
C THR A 139 9.34 -12.01 -7.52
N THR A 140 9.77 -10.95 -6.81
CA THR A 140 9.19 -10.60 -5.52
C THR A 140 7.74 -10.13 -5.65
N LYS A 141 7.42 -9.41 -6.69
CA LYS A 141 6.02 -9.00 -6.96
C LYS A 141 5.14 -10.19 -7.34
N SER A 142 5.68 -11.13 -8.13
CA SER A 142 4.96 -12.37 -8.47
C SER A 142 4.62 -13.18 -7.22
N LEU A 143 5.57 -13.32 -6.30
CA LEU A 143 5.34 -14.02 -5.04
C LEU A 143 4.33 -13.27 -4.17
N ALA A 144 4.41 -11.95 -4.14
CA ALA A 144 3.43 -11.12 -3.43
C ALA A 144 2.01 -11.35 -3.94
N GLU A 145 1.82 -11.45 -5.26
CA GLU A 145 0.51 -11.77 -5.83
C GLU A 145 -0.04 -13.10 -5.31
N LYS A 146 0.80 -14.13 -5.26
CA LYS A 146 0.41 -15.45 -4.76
C LYS A 146 0.04 -15.43 -3.27
N ILE A 147 0.74 -14.66 -2.49
CA ILE A 147 0.45 -14.48 -1.06
C ILE A 147 -0.89 -13.76 -0.88
N PHE A 148 -1.18 -12.80 -1.75
CA PHE A 148 -2.36 -11.95 -1.63
C PHE A 148 -3.66 -12.69 -2.00
N ILE A 149 -3.59 -13.70 -2.85
CA ILE A 149 -4.73 -14.52 -3.23
C ILE A 149 -5.12 -15.47 -2.09
#